data_c480abbc8733bd6742c7f132545895ce
#
_entry.id   c480abbc8733bd6742c7f132545895ce
#
_cell.length_a   1.000
_cell.length_b   1.000
_cell.length_c   1.000
_cell.angle_alpha   90.00
_cell.angle_beta   90.00
_cell.angle_gamma   90.00
#
_symmetry.space_group_name_H-M   'P 1'
#
loop_
_entity.id
_entity.type
_entity.pdbx_description
1 polymer ?
#
loop_
_entity_poly.entity_id
_entity_poly.type
_entity_poly.pdbx_seq_one_letter_code
_entity_poly.pdbx_strand_id
1 'polypeptide(L)'
;VMGLARSDMDIPNEYFENYYQTVTKYVKDSGGVLDNKKYTEYSRVIVALTSIGKNPADVAGYNLLIPLGDYEKTVWQGINGAIWALIALDSGNYDMPGNPNAKVQATREMYINHILEKQTSDGGWALSGDVADPDVTGMALQALSKYQDNDKVKSATEKALNCLSNMQKENGGFSSYETENSESCVQVLVALCELGISIDDARFVKNGKSVLDNLFTFYDNGKGFRHIHEDSTNLMATEQCFYALVALKRASEGRNTLYDMSDAKGLNVSSGATGLERKNADVKKMNI
;
A
#
# COMPACT_ATOMS: atom_id res chain seq x y z
N VAL A 1 -12.91 -3.52 1.30
CA VAL A 1 -12.71 -4.61 2.27
C VAL A 1 -11.58 -4.25 3.23
N MET A 2 -10.34 -4.08 2.74
CA MET A 2 -9.15 -3.82 3.59
C MET A 2 -9.36 -2.66 4.58
N GLY A 3 -9.78 -1.49 4.11
CA GLY A 3 -10.02 -0.34 4.98
C GLY A 3 -11.02 -0.64 6.11
N LEU A 4 -12.13 -1.31 5.81
CA LEU A 4 -13.12 -1.72 6.82
C LEU A 4 -12.54 -2.72 7.82
N ALA A 5 -11.79 -3.71 7.35
CA ALA A 5 -11.17 -4.73 8.21
C ALA A 5 -10.09 -4.15 9.13
N ARG A 6 -9.42 -3.09 8.69
CA ARG A 6 -8.36 -2.40 9.45
C ARG A 6 -8.89 -1.25 10.32
N SER A 7 -10.17 -0.87 10.16
CA SER A 7 -10.83 0.16 10.96
C SER A 7 -11.32 -0.38 12.31
N ASP A 8 -11.78 0.53 13.18
CA ASP A 8 -12.44 0.19 14.45
C ASP A 8 -13.98 0.18 14.31
N MET A 9 -14.47 0.22 13.08
CA MET A 9 -15.92 0.14 12.85
C MET A 9 -16.44 -1.26 13.17
N ASP A 10 -17.61 -1.32 13.76
CA ASP A 10 -18.31 -2.59 13.99
C ASP A 10 -18.94 -3.07 12.68
N ILE A 11 -18.16 -3.83 11.91
CA ILE A 11 -18.60 -4.41 10.64
C ILE A 11 -19.07 -5.84 10.90
N PRO A 12 -20.30 -6.21 10.50
CA PRO A 12 -20.80 -7.57 10.65
C PRO A 12 -19.84 -8.59 10.01
N ASN A 13 -19.51 -9.65 10.74
CA ASN A 13 -18.63 -10.73 10.22
C ASN A 13 -19.15 -11.33 8.90
N GLU A 14 -20.47 -11.35 8.72
CA GLU A 14 -21.11 -11.82 7.48
C GLU A 14 -20.62 -11.05 6.24
N TYR A 15 -20.32 -9.74 6.35
CA TYR A 15 -19.79 -8.95 5.25
C TYR A 15 -18.45 -9.52 4.75
N PHE A 16 -17.53 -9.82 5.68
CA PHE A 16 -16.23 -10.37 5.33
C PHE A 16 -16.31 -11.82 4.87
N GLU A 17 -17.21 -12.59 5.45
CA GLU A 17 -17.43 -13.98 5.03
C GLU A 17 -18.03 -14.06 3.62
N ASN A 18 -18.99 -13.21 3.28
CA ASN A 18 -19.57 -13.12 1.94
C ASN A 18 -18.51 -12.70 0.90
N TYR A 19 -17.61 -11.78 1.26
CA TYR A 19 -16.47 -11.44 0.42
C TYR A 19 -15.57 -12.65 0.20
N TYR A 20 -15.20 -13.35 1.28
CA TYR A 20 -14.33 -14.54 1.20
C TYR A 20 -14.97 -15.64 0.34
N GLN A 21 -16.25 -15.90 0.50
CA GLN A 21 -16.98 -16.89 -0.33
C GLN A 21 -16.98 -16.49 -1.80
N THR A 22 -17.16 -15.20 -2.11
CA THR A 22 -17.11 -14.68 -3.48
C THR A 22 -15.73 -14.90 -4.10
N VAL A 23 -14.66 -14.56 -3.37
CA VAL A 23 -13.27 -14.81 -3.81
C VAL A 23 -13.02 -16.30 -3.99
N THR A 24 -13.43 -17.12 -3.02
CA THR A 24 -13.26 -18.59 -3.06
C THR A 24 -13.94 -19.20 -4.29
N LYS A 25 -15.17 -18.76 -4.56
CA LYS A 25 -15.91 -19.20 -5.76
C LYS A 25 -15.16 -18.80 -7.03
N TYR A 26 -14.73 -17.54 -7.13
CA TYR A 26 -14.01 -17.05 -8.31
C TYR A 26 -12.70 -17.81 -8.54
N VAL A 27 -11.90 -18.00 -7.48
CA VAL A 27 -10.64 -18.75 -7.52
C VAL A 27 -10.87 -20.19 -7.99
N LYS A 28 -11.92 -20.86 -7.45
CA LYS A 28 -12.28 -22.22 -7.85
C LYS A 28 -12.68 -22.29 -9.31
N ASP A 29 -13.57 -21.41 -9.75
CA ASP A 29 -14.11 -21.40 -11.12
C ASP A 29 -13.03 -21.06 -12.16
N SER A 30 -12.02 -20.26 -11.79
CA SER A 30 -10.90 -19.90 -12.64
C SER A 30 -9.70 -20.85 -12.55
N GLY A 31 -9.79 -21.95 -11.78
CA GLY A 31 -8.67 -22.88 -11.58
C GLY A 31 -7.46 -22.26 -10.91
N GLY A 32 -7.67 -21.26 -10.01
CA GLY A 32 -6.61 -20.55 -9.31
C GLY A 32 -5.96 -19.41 -10.09
N VAL A 33 -6.40 -19.14 -11.33
CA VAL A 33 -5.84 -18.09 -12.19
C VAL A 33 -6.71 -16.83 -12.07
N LEU A 34 -6.22 -15.80 -11.37
CA LEU A 34 -6.94 -14.52 -11.26
C LEU A 34 -6.79 -13.68 -12.53
N ASP A 35 -5.56 -13.58 -13.04
CA ASP A 35 -5.25 -12.93 -14.31
C ASP A 35 -3.95 -13.53 -14.88
N ASN A 36 -3.85 -13.64 -16.21
CA ASN A 36 -2.68 -14.20 -16.88
C ASN A 36 -1.54 -13.19 -17.11
N LYS A 37 -1.81 -11.89 -16.94
CA LYS A 37 -0.88 -10.78 -17.21
C LYS A 37 -0.76 -9.82 -16.04
N LYS A 38 -1.89 -9.46 -15.42
CA LYS A 38 -1.96 -8.45 -14.36
C LYS A 38 -1.76 -9.09 -12.98
N TYR A 39 -0.53 -9.33 -12.60
CA TYR A 39 -0.22 -9.99 -11.34
C TYR A 39 -0.51 -9.13 -10.10
N THR A 40 -0.73 -7.83 -10.28
CA THR A 40 -1.29 -6.98 -9.23
C THR A 40 -2.68 -7.44 -8.78
N GLU A 41 -3.44 -8.20 -9.59
CA GLU A 41 -4.72 -8.78 -9.16
C GLU A 41 -4.51 -9.80 -8.04
N TYR A 42 -3.46 -10.64 -8.12
CA TYR A 42 -3.09 -11.52 -7.00
C TYR A 42 -2.72 -10.72 -5.76
N SER A 43 -1.87 -9.70 -5.91
CA SER A 43 -1.43 -8.86 -4.80
C SER A 43 -2.61 -8.21 -4.08
N ARG A 44 -3.56 -7.64 -4.81
CA ARG A 44 -4.76 -7.00 -4.24
C ARG A 44 -5.65 -7.98 -3.49
N VAL A 45 -5.86 -9.17 -4.04
CA VAL A 45 -6.64 -10.23 -3.38
C VAL A 45 -5.92 -10.74 -2.13
N ILE A 46 -4.59 -10.95 -2.19
CA ILE A 46 -3.78 -11.33 -1.04
C ILE A 46 -3.93 -10.32 0.09
N VAL A 47 -3.73 -9.03 -0.19
CA VAL A 47 -3.88 -7.95 0.80
C VAL A 47 -5.28 -7.95 1.42
N ALA A 48 -6.32 -8.09 0.60
CA ALA A 48 -7.69 -8.12 1.09
C ALA A 48 -7.97 -9.35 1.98
N LEU A 49 -7.52 -10.55 1.58
CA LEU A 49 -7.69 -11.78 2.37
C LEU A 49 -6.89 -11.70 3.68
N THR A 50 -5.65 -11.22 3.62
CA THR A 50 -4.80 -11.01 4.81
C THR A 50 -5.48 -10.08 5.81
N SER A 51 -6.08 -8.98 5.33
CA SER A 51 -6.73 -7.99 6.20
C SER A 51 -7.93 -8.55 6.99
N ILE A 52 -8.61 -9.56 6.45
CA ILE A 52 -9.74 -10.25 7.11
C ILE A 52 -9.33 -11.57 7.79
N GLY A 53 -8.02 -11.81 7.95
CA GLY A 53 -7.49 -12.98 8.63
C GLY A 53 -7.66 -14.31 7.87
N LYS A 54 -7.88 -14.27 6.55
CA LYS A 54 -7.94 -15.47 5.70
C LYS A 54 -6.58 -15.74 5.08
N ASN A 55 -6.25 -17.03 4.94
CA ASN A 55 -4.96 -17.46 4.42
C ASN A 55 -4.94 -17.45 2.88
N PRO A 56 -4.18 -16.57 2.20
CA PRO A 56 -4.09 -16.56 0.74
C PRO A 56 -3.29 -17.73 0.17
N ALA A 57 -2.57 -18.48 1.01
CA ALA A 57 -1.85 -19.67 0.57
C ALA A 57 -2.77 -20.90 0.40
N ASP A 58 -4.03 -20.81 0.83
CA ASP A 58 -5.03 -21.87 0.67
C ASP A 58 -6.43 -21.25 0.47
N VAL A 59 -6.76 -20.96 -0.77
CA VAL A 59 -8.09 -20.49 -1.18
C VAL A 59 -8.69 -21.52 -2.13
N ALA A 60 -9.64 -22.29 -1.68
CA ALA A 60 -10.22 -23.41 -2.45
C ALA A 60 -9.17 -24.43 -2.95
N GLY A 61 -8.10 -24.67 -2.18
CA GLY A 61 -6.99 -25.54 -2.55
C GLY A 61 -5.94 -24.90 -3.46
N TYR A 62 -6.03 -23.61 -3.75
CA TYR A 62 -5.05 -22.87 -4.55
C TYR A 62 -4.24 -21.89 -3.68
N ASN A 63 -2.92 -21.85 -3.91
CA ASN A 63 -2.03 -20.89 -3.27
C ASN A 63 -1.85 -19.66 -4.16
N LEU A 64 -2.47 -18.56 -3.78
CA LEU A 64 -2.44 -17.29 -4.52
C LEU A 64 -1.11 -16.52 -4.37
N LEU A 65 -0.22 -16.95 -3.47
CA LEU A 65 1.11 -16.35 -3.34
C LEU A 65 2.05 -16.82 -4.45
N ILE A 66 1.91 -18.06 -4.94
CA ILE A 66 2.83 -18.68 -5.92
C ILE A 66 3.09 -17.79 -7.16
N PRO A 67 2.10 -17.14 -7.77
CA PRO A 67 2.33 -16.25 -8.91
C PRO A 67 3.36 -15.16 -8.64
N LEU A 68 3.42 -14.62 -7.41
CA LEU A 68 4.39 -13.58 -7.03
C LEU A 68 5.84 -14.11 -6.94
N GLY A 69 6.06 -15.41 -7.08
CA GLY A 69 7.37 -16.02 -7.28
C GLY A 69 7.89 -15.96 -8.72
N ASP A 70 7.09 -15.54 -9.69
CA ASP A 70 7.50 -15.35 -11.08
C ASP A 70 7.88 -13.87 -11.32
N TYR A 71 9.18 -13.60 -11.35
CA TYR A 71 9.68 -12.23 -11.48
C TYR A 71 9.24 -11.57 -12.79
N GLU A 72 9.46 -12.23 -13.94
CA GLU A 72 9.19 -11.63 -15.25
C GLU A 72 7.71 -11.26 -15.41
N LYS A 73 6.82 -12.13 -14.96
CA LYS A 73 5.38 -11.88 -15.05
C LYS A 73 4.92 -10.81 -14.06
N THR A 74 5.49 -10.79 -12.86
CA THR A 74 5.15 -9.77 -11.86
C THR A 74 5.55 -8.38 -12.33
N VAL A 75 6.78 -8.21 -12.84
CA VAL A 75 7.25 -6.89 -13.32
C VAL A 75 6.78 -6.55 -14.74
N TRP A 76 5.98 -7.41 -15.37
CA TRP A 76 5.35 -7.08 -16.65
C TRP A 76 4.50 -5.81 -16.60
N GLN A 77 3.90 -5.51 -15.42
CA GLN A 77 3.19 -4.25 -15.17
C GLN A 77 4.13 -3.11 -14.73
N GLY A 78 5.41 -3.21 -15.05
CA GLY A 78 6.41 -2.21 -14.65
C GLY A 78 6.58 -2.14 -13.14
N ILE A 79 6.82 -0.95 -12.64
CA ILE A 79 7.07 -0.70 -11.22
C ILE A 79 5.88 -1.11 -10.32
N ASN A 80 4.63 -0.97 -10.81
CA ASN A 80 3.44 -1.38 -10.06
C ASN A 80 3.47 -2.85 -9.66
N GLY A 81 3.97 -3.72 -10.53
CA GLY A 81 4.10 -5.14 -10.22
C GLY A 81 4.97 -5.40 -9.01
N ALA A 82 6.17 -4.81 -8.99
CA ALA A 82 7.12 -4.95 -7.89
C ALA A 82 6.59 -4.33 -6.58
N ILE A 83 6.01 -3.13 -6.64
CA ILE A 83 5.42 -2.43 -5.49
C ILE A 83 4.36 -3.29 -4.82
N TRP A 84 3.35 -3.72 -5.59
CA TRP A 84 2.24 -4.47 -5.03
C TRP A 84 2.61 -5.88 -4.61
N ALA A 85 3.62 -6.50 -5.24
CA ALA A 85 4.15 -7.79 -4.80
C ALA A 85 4.79 -7.68 -3.41
N LEU A 86 5.61 -6.65 -3.16
CA LEU A 86 6.19 -6.41 -1.83
C LEU A 86 5.09 -6.14 -0.79
N ILE A 87 4.15 -5.22 -1.06
CA ILE A 87 3.05 -4.91 -0.14
C ILE A 87 2.26 -6.18 0.19
N ALA A 88 1.95 -7.01 -0.80
CA ALA A 88 1.20 -8.23 -0.58
C ALA A 88 1.96 -9.26 0.26
N LEU A 89 3.22 -9.53 -0.07
CA LEU A 89 4.06 -10.47 0.67
C LEU A 89 4.33 -10.00 2.10
N ASP A 90 4.49 -8.70 2.30
CA ASP A 90 4.84 -8.12 3.59
C ASP A 90 3.61 -7.88 4.48
N SER A 91 2.41 -7.86 3.90
CA SER A 91 1.17 -7.63 4.66
C SER A 91 0.95 -8.70 5.73
N GLY A 92 1.23 -9.96 5.43
CA GLY A 92 1.13 -11.09 6.36
C GLY A 92 2.50 -11.69 6.74
N ASN A 93 3.61 -11.03 6.42
CA ASN A 93 4.98 -11.56 6.57
C ASN A 93 5.17 -12.91 5.87
N TYR A 94 4.57 -13.08 4.67
CA TYR A 94 4.69 -14.32 3.91
C TYR A 94 6.11 -14.53 3.39
N ASP A 95 6.59 -15.76 3.40
CA ASP A 95 7.83 -16.11 2.73
C ASP A 95 7.72 -15.89 1.21
N MET A 96 8.86 -15.63 0.55
CA MET A 96 8.88 -15.58 -0.90
C MET A 96 8.48 -16.95 -1.46
N PRO A 97 7.38 -17.04 -2.20
CA PRO A 97 6.89 -18.33 -2.71
C PRO A 97 7.79 -18.87 -3.81
N GLY A 98 8.09 -20.18 -3.75
CA GLY A 98 8.64 -20.88 -4.90
C GLY A 98 7.59 -21.03 -5.99
N ASN A 99 7.94 -20.69 -7.23
CA ASN A 99 7.08 -20.92 -8.40
C ASN A 99 7.79 -21.86 -9.38
N PRO A 100 7.40 -23.14 -9.47
CA PRO A 100 8.06 -24.12 -10.31
C PRO A 100 7.92 -23.83 -11.82
N ASN A 101 6.99 -22.95 -12.18
CA ASN A 101 6.74 -22.53 -13.56
C ASN A 101 7.39 -21.18 -13.92
N ALA A 102 8.07 -20.53 -12.95
CA ALA A 102 8.75 -19.27 -13.19
C ALA A 102 9.98 -19.49 -14.05
N LYS A 103 10.14 -18.66 -15.08
CA LYS A 103 11.39 -18.63 -15.87
C LYS A 103 12.51 -18.00 -15.04
N VAL A 104 12.18 -17.00 -14.23
CA VAL A 104 13.07 -16.36 -13.26
C VAL A 104 12.37 -16.34 -11.93
N GLN A 105 12.90 -17.14 -10.96
CA GLN A 105 12.39 -17.17 -9.59
C GLN A 105 12.64 -15.80 -8.93
N ALA A 106 11.58 -15.16 -8.45
CA ALA A 106 11.68 -13.89 -7.77
C ALA A 106 12.32 -14.00 -6.37
N THR A 107 12.95 -12.93 -5.94
CA THR A 107 13.32 -12.66 -4.55
C THR A 107 12.82 -11.27 -4.15
N ARG A 108 12.68 -11.02 -2.84
CA ARG A 108 12.34 -9.66 -2.35
C ARG A 108 13.37 -8.63 -2.81
N GLU A 109 14.64 -8.99 -2.76
CA GLU A 109 15.72 -8.11 -3.19
C GLU A 109 15.58 -7.70 -4.68
N MET A 110 15.16 -8.62 -5.54
CA MET A 110 14.90 -8.31 -6.96
C MET A 110 13.78 -7.27 -7.10
N TYR A 111 12.70 -7.37 -6.34
CA TYR A 111 11.62 -6.36 -6.36
C TYR A 111 12.08 -5.02 -5.79
N ILE A 112 12.81 -5.01 -4.69
CA ILE A 112 13.41 -3.80 -4.13
C ILE A 112 14.32 -3.12 -5.15
N ASN A 113 15.25 -3.87 -5.75
CA ASN A 113 16.16 -3.34 -6.76
C ASN A 113 15.42 -2.82 -7.98
N HIS A 114 14.37 -3.53 -8.45
CA HIS A 114 13.53 -3.06 -9.56
C HIS A 114 12.88 -1.69 -9.26
N ILE A 115 12.42 -1.47 -8.02
CA ILE A 115 11.87 -0.18 -7.61
C ILE A 115 12.99 0.87 -7.58
N LEU A 116 14.12 0.57 -6.93
CA LEU A 116 15.24 1.51 -6.80
C LEU A 116 15.80 1.95 -8.17
N GLU A 117 15.93 1.02 -9.13
CA GLU A 117 16.42 1.29 -10.49
C GLU A 117 15.48 2.17 -11.31
N LYS A 118 14.22 2.29 -10.89
CA LYS A 118 13.20 3.13 -11.56
C LYS A 118 13.04 4.50 -10.91
N GLN A 119 13.88 4.83 -9.91
CA GLN A 119 13.84 6.18 -9.32
C GLN A 119 14.18 7.23 -10.38
N THR A 120 13.31 8.23 -10.50
CA THR A 120 13.46 9.34 -11.47
C THR A 120 14.57 10.31 -11.06
N SER A 121 15.03 11.12 -12.00
CA SER A 121 16.12 12.09 -11.75
C SER A 121 15.79 13.14 -10.68
N ASP A 122 14.49 13.45 -10.52
CA ASP A 122 13.97 14.34 -9.47
C ASP A 122 13.74 13.65 -8.12
N GLY A 123 14.01 12.35 -8.02
CA GLY A 123 14.10 11.59 -6.78
C GLY A 123 12.85 10.82 -6.38
N GLY A 124 11.75 10.88 -7.15
CA GLY A 124 10.55 10.09 -6.92
C GLY A 124 10.42 8.90 -7.86
N TRP A 125 9.21 8.50 -8.20
CA TRP A 125 8.88 7.44 -9.15
C TRP A 125 7.69 7.81 -10.02
N ALA A 126 7.65 7.22 -11.22
CA ALA A 126 6.56 7.34 -12.17
C ALA A 126 6.28 6.00 -12.87
N LEU A 127 5.12 5.86 -13.49
CA LEU A 127 4.81 4.70 -14.33
C LEU A 127 5.66 4.68 -15.62
N SER A 128 5.99 5.87 -16.12
CA SER A 128 6.81 6.06 -17.32
C SER A 128 7.44 7.46 -17.32
N GLY A 129 8.53 7.61 -18.07
CA GLY A 129 9.26 8.88 -18.13
C GLY A 129 10.22 9.06 -16.96
N ASP A 130 10.75 10.28 -16.80
CA ASP A 130 11.77 10.63 -15.80
C ASP A 130 11.33 11.84 -14.91
N VAL A 131 10.03 12.04 -14.79
CA VAL A 131 9.43 13.03 -13.87
C VAL A 131 8.53 12.28 -12.92
N ALA A 132 8.75 12.49 -11.62
CA ALA A 132 8.02 11.80 -10.58
C ALA A 132 6.52 12.13 -10.61
N ASP A 133 5.72 11.14 -10.24
CA ASP A 133 4.29 11.27 -9.99
C ASP A 133 4.02 11.00 -8.50
N PRO A 134 3.18 11.79 -7.81
CA PRO A 134 2.96 11.64 -6.38
C PRO A 134 2.33 10.31 -6.01
N ASP A 135 1.44 9.76 -6.86
CA ASP A 135 0.77 8.48 -6.61
C ASP A 135 1.77 7.33 -6.63
N VAL A 136 2.58 7.27 -7.69
CA VAL A 136 3.58 6.21 -7.86
C VAL A 136 4.69 6.34 -6.81
N THR A 137 5.10 7.56 -6.51
CA THR A 137 6.09 7.84 -5.46
C THR A 137 5.57 7.42 -4.09
N GLY A 138 4.31 7.77 -3.76
CA GLY A 138 3.66 7.34 -2.53
C GLY A 138 3.58 5.81 -2.44
N MET A 139 3.13 5.13 -3.48
CA MET A 139 3.05 3.66 -3.51
C MET A 139 4.42 2.98 -3.38
N ALA A 140 5.46 3.52 -4.01
CA ALA A 140 6.82 3.00 -3.89
C ALA A 140 7.34 3.13 -2.45
N LEU A 141 7.11 4.27 -1.80
CA LEU A 141 7.45 4.49 -0.39
C LEU A 141 6.72 3.54 0.55
N GLN A 142 5.44 3.26 0.29
CA GLN A 142 4.66 2.27 1.04
C GLN A 142 5.30 0.88 0.96
N ALA A 143 5.69 0.45 -0.25
CA ALA A 143 6.35 -0.84 -0.45
C ALA A 143 7.74 -0.93 0.20
N LEU A 144 8.48 0.19 0.22
CA LEU A 144 9.85 0.25 0.75
C LEU A 144 9.90 0.53 2.26
N SER A 145 8.79 0.80 2.92
CA SER A 145 8.73 1.22 4.33
C SER A 145 9.36 0.21 5.28
N LYS A 146 9.24 -1.09 5.00
CA LYS A 146 9.81 -2.17 5.84
C LYS A 146 11.31 -2.41 5.64
N TYR A 147 11.94 -1.74 4.67
CA TYR A 147 13.32 -2.00 4.25
C TYR A 147 14.27 -0.85 4.57
N GLN A 148 13.91 0.02 5.53
CA GLN A 148 14.68 1.22 5.88
C GLN A 148 16.04 0.93 6.55
N ASP A 149 16.32 -0.31 6.93
CA ASP A 149 17.64 -0.76 7.38
C ASP A 149 18.64 -0.95 6.22
N ASN A 150 18.17 -0.95 4.97
CA ASN A 150 19.00 -0.96 3.77
C ASN A 150 19.37 0.48 3.38
N ASP A 151 20.66 0.79 3.38
CA ASP A 151 21.16 2.14 3.10
C ASP A 151 20.72 2.69 1.74
N LYS A 152 20.62 1.84 0.70
CA LYS A 152 20.15 2.27 -0.62
C LYS A 152 18.66 2.64 -0.58
N VAL A 153 17.84 1.83 0.10
CA VAL A 153 16.42 2.11 0.28
C VAL A 153 16.24 3.39 1.09
N LYS A 154 16.95 3.52 2.20
CA LYS A 154 16.90 4.73 3.03
C LYS A 154 17.26 5.98 2.25
N SER A 155 18.36 5.93 1.47
CA SER A 155 18.78 7.05 0.62
C SER A 155 17.74 7.40 -0.45
N ALA A 156 17.14 6.39 -1.10
CA ALA A 156 16.09 6.60 -2.08
C ALA A 156 14.80 7.16 -1.45
N THR A 157 14.44 6.69 -0.25
CA THR A 157 13.32 7.20 0.54
C THR A 157 13.48 8.69 0.86
N GLU A 158 14.65 9.12 1.34
CA GLU A 158 14.88 10.54 1.64
C GLU A 158 14.81 11.44 0.39
N LYS A 159 15.32 10.98 -0.75
CA LYS A 159 15.14 11.70 -2.02
C LYS A 159 13.67 11.83 -2.40
N ALA A 160 12.92 10.76 -2.27
CA ALA A 160 11.50 10.74 -2.61
C ALA A 160 10.64 11.62 -1.68
N LEU A 161 10.95 11.65 -0.38
CA LEU A 161 10.29 12.55 0.56
C LEU A 161 10.57 14.03 0.22
N ASN A 162 11.79 14.35 -0.18
CA ASN A 162 12.13 15.71 -0.64
C ASN A 162 11.41 16.03 -1.97
N CYS A 163 11.35 15.08 -2.90
CA CYS A 163 10.61 15.23 -4.15
C CYS A 163 9.13 15.51 -3.87
N LEU A 164 8.45 14.69 -3.04
CA LEU A 164 7.06 14.90 -2.66
C LEU A 164 6.85 16.25 -1.95
N SER A 165 7.77 16.63 -1.06
CA SER A 165 7.70 17.94 -0.41
C SER A 165 7.73 19.11 -1.42
N ASN A 166 8.54 18.99 -2.47
CA ASN A 166 8.61 19.99 -3.54
C ASN A 166 7.37 19.99 -4.46
N MET A 167 6.72 18.82 -4.62
CA MET A 167 5.50 18.67 -5.42
C MET A 167 4.26 19.17 -4.70
N GLN A 168 4.31 19.23 -3.34
CA GLN A 168 3.16 19.62 -2.54
C GLN A 168 2.80 21.08 -2.79
N LYS A 169 1.52 21.32 -3.10
CA LYS A 169 0.96 22.65 -3.35
C LYS A 169 0.81 23.47 -2.07
N GLU A 170 0.68 24.78 -2.23
CA GLU A 170 0.47 25.75 -1.16
C GLU A 170 -0.78 25.47 -0.29
N ASN A 171 -1.77 24.76 -0.83
CA ASN A 171 -2.97 24.32 -0.13
C ASN A 171 -2.83 22.95 0.54
N GLY A 172 -1.63 22.37 0.55
CA GLY A 172 -1.33 21.05 1.11
C GLY A 172 -1.58 19.86 0.17
N GLY A 173 -2.14 20.10 -1.01
CA GLY A 173 -2.56 19.06 -1.97
C GLY A 173 -1.47 18.59 -2.91
N PHE A 174 -1.83 17.59 -3.73
CA PHE A 174 -0.98 17.00 -4.77
C PHE A 174 -1.74 16.90 -6.09
N SER A 175 -0.99 16.93 -7.20
CA SER A 175 -1.53 16.72 -8.54
C SER A 175 -0.81 15.59 -9.25
N SER A 176 -1.58 14.72 -9.89
CA SER A 176 -1.09 13.79 -10.88
C SER A 176 -1.56 14.24 -12.25
N TYR A 177 -0.67 14.23 -13.26
CA TYR A 177 -0.97 14.74 -14.61
C TYR A 177 -1.63 16.13 -14.61
N GLU A 178 -1.08 17.06 -13.83
CA GLU A 178 -1.55 18.45 -13.65
C GLU A 178 -2.92 18.60 -12.97
N THR A 179 -3.59 17.50 -12.65
CA THR A 179 -4.90 17.51 -11.99
C THR A 179 -4.75 17.25 -10.50
N GLU A 180 -5.18 18.21 -9.68
CA GLU A 180 -5.26 18.02 -8.23
C GLU A 180 -6.41 17.06 -7.91
N ASN A 181 -6.10 16.01 -7.17
CA ASN A 181 -7.06 14.97 -6.88
C ASN A 181 -6.86 14.35 -5.49
N SER A 182 -7.91 13.75 -4.98
CA SER A 182 -7.90 13.14 -3.64
C SER A 182 -7.00 11.93 -3.54
N GLU A 183 -6.89 11.13 -4.60
CA GLU A 183 -6.09 9.88 -4.59
C GLU A 183 -4.60 10.18 -4.48
N SER A 184 -4.11 11.27 -5.09
CA SER A 184 -2.72 11.69 -4.93
C SER A 184 -2.41 12.05 -3.47
N CYS A 185 -3.32 12.75 -2.80
CA CYS A 185 -3.21 13.01 -1.35
C CYS A 185 -3.23 11.73 -0.53
N VAL A 186 -4.09 10.76 -0.91
CA VAL A 186 -4.18 9.45 -0.25
C VAL A 186 -2.86 8.71 -0.31
N GLN A 187 -2.25 8.57 -1.50
CA GLN A 187 -1.04 7.80 -1.66
C GLN A 187 0.12 8.38 -0.84
N VAL A 188 0.22 9.71 -0.78
CA VAL A 188 1.24 10.39 0.04
C VAL A 188 0.93 10.21 1.53
N LEU A 189 -0.32 10.41 1.97
CA LEU A 189 -0.72 10.26 3.37
C LEU A 189 -0.43 8.85 3.90
N VAL A 190 -0.78 7.82 3.13
CA VAL A 190 -0.51 6.43 3.50
C VAL A 190 1.01 6.17 3.56
N ALA A 191 1.79 6.72 2.62
CA ALA A 191 3.25 6.58 2.63
C ALA A 191 3.87 7.18 3.91
N LEU A 192 3.42 8.37 4.33
CA LEU A 192 3.87 8.98 5.58
C LEU A 192 3.54 8.09 6.78
N CYS A 193 2.32 7.54 6.84
CA CYS A 193 1.90 6.62 7.90
C CYS A 193 2.73 5.33 7.93
N GLU A 194 3.00 4.72 6.77
CA GLU A 194 3.83 3.51 6.68
C GLU A 194 5.30 3.75 7.12
N LEU A 195 5.81 4.96 6.86
CA LEU A 195 7.15 5.36 7.27
C LEU A 195 7.23 5.90 8.71
N GLY A 196 6.10 6.02 9.42
CA GLY A 196 6.05 6.60 10.77
C GLY A 196 6.34 8.10 10.81
N ILE A 197 6.10 8.81 9.70
CA ILE A 197 6.30 10.26 9.59
C ILE A 197 4.98 10.97 9.95
N SER A 198 5.07 11.97 10.84
CA SER A 198 3.92 12.78 11.21
C SER A 198 3.37 13.58 10.02
N ILE A 199 2.05 13.71 9.94
CA ILE A 199 1.41 14.64 8.99
C ILE A 199 1.76 16.11 9.24
N ASP A 200 2.25 16.43 10.46
CA ASP A 200 2.72 17.76 10.86
C ASP A 200 4.23 17.93 10.60
N ASP A 201 4.89 16.97 9.94
CA ASP A 201 6.30 17.13 9.52
C ASP A 201 6.42 18.40 8.65
N ALA A 202 7.37 19.28 8.99
CA ALA A 202 7.52 20.58 8.34
C ALA A 202 7.70 20.50 6.81
N ARG A 203 8.15 19.36 6.28
CA ARG A 203 8.25 19.12 4.84
C ARG A 203 6.87 19.07 4.17
N PHE A 204 5.83 18.62 4.91
CA PHE A 204 4.48 18.35 4.38
C PHE A 204 3.40 19.29 4.90
N VAL A 205 3.82 20.44 5.46
CA VAL A 205 2.91 21.54 5.83
C VAL A 205 3.27 22.77 5.00
N LYS A 206 2.37 23.21 4.12
CA LYS A 206 2.53 24.38 3.25
C LYS A 206 1.52 25.45 3.66
N ASN A 207 1.96 26.65 3.95
CA ASN A 207 1.10 27.75 4.42
C ASN A 207 0.16 27.35 5.58
N GLY A 208 0.63 26.48 6.48
CA GLY A 208 -0.16 25.96 7.59
C GLY A 208 -1.23 24.92 7.18
N LYS A 209 -1.14 24.38 5.96
CA LYS A 209 -2.01 23.33 5.44
C LYS A 209 -1.24 22.03 5.27
N SER A 210 -1.71 20.98 5.90
CA SER A 210 -1.22 19.60 5.73
C SER A 210 -1.90 18.89 4.55
N VAL A 211 -1.39 17.72 4.19
CA VAL A 211 -2.07 16.84 3.21
C VAL A 211 -3.47 16.44 3.66
N LEU A 212 -3.70 16.31 4.96
CA LEU A 212 -5.02 15.99 5.52
C LEU A 212 -6.01 17.16 5.35
N ASP A 213 -5.56 18.41 5.58
CA ASP A 213 -6.39 19.59 5.35
C ASP A 213 -6.88 19.65 3.90
N ASN A 214 -5.99 19.35 2.95
CA ASN A 214 -6.38 19.32 1.54
C ASN A 214 -7.31 18.13 1.23
N LEU A 215 -7.03 16.93 1.74
CA LEU A 215 -7.86 15.75 1.53
C LEU A 215 -9.32 16.02 1.92
N PHE A 216 -9.56 16.71 3.04
CA PHE A 216 -10.92 17.04 3.48
C PHE A 216 -11.65 18.04 2.58
N THR A 217 -10.97 18.77 1.71
CA THR A 217 -11.65 19.64 0.72
C THR A 217 -12.41 18.86 -0.34
N PHE A 218 -12.05 17.57 -0.55
CA PHE A 218 -12.77 16.65 -1.46
C PHE A 218 -13.96 15.96 -0.80
N TYR A 219 -14.14 16.10 0.53
CA TYR A 219 -15.22 15.46 1.25
C TYR A 219 -16.56 16.18 1.04
N ASP A 220 -17.58 15.44 0.61
CA ASP A 220 -18.97 15.88 0.56
C ASP A 220 -19.72 15.21 1.72
N ASN A 221 -20.12 16.04 2.68
CA ASN A 221 -20.67 15.58 3.96
C ASN A 221 -21.82 14.58 3.80
N GLY A 222 -21.64 13.40 4.38
CA GLY A 222 -22.61 12.31 4.34
C GLY A 222 -22.69 11.55 3.01
N LYS A 223 -21.87 11.90 1.99
CA LYS A 223 -21.91 11.24 0.68
C LYS A 223 -20.59 10.53 0.32
N GLY A 224 -19.45 10.97 0.85
CA GLY A 224 -18.13 10.42 0.56
C GLY A 224 -17.17 11.45 -0.02
N PHE A 225 -16.21 10.99 -0.83
CA PHE A 225 -15.16 11.83 -1.40
C PHE A 225 -15.28 11.90 -2.92
N ARG A 226 -14.80 13.03 -3.47
CA ARG A 226 -14.69 13.30 -4.90
C ARG A 226 -13.29 12.96 -5.38
N HIS A 227 -13.16 12.61 -6.65
CA HIS A 227 -11.86 12.52 -7.30
C HIS A 227 -11.23 13.91 -7.45
N ILE A 228 -11.94 14.81 -8.09
CA ILE A 228 -11.59 16.23 -8.23
C ILE A 228 -12.73 17.11 -7.67
N HIS A 229 -12.46 18.41 -7.48
CA HIS A 229 -13.44 19.31 -6.83
C HIS A 229 -14.75 19.47 -7.62
N GLU A 230 -14.65 19.40 -8.94
CA GLU A 230 -15.77 19.60 -9.86
C GLU A 230 -16.66 18.37 -10.01
N ASP A 231 -16.17 17.20 -9.59
CA ASP A 231 -16.90 15.94 -9.72
C ASP A 231 -17.93 15.72 -8.61
N SER A 232 -18.82 14.78 -8.84
CA SER A 232 -19.60 14.15 -7.78
C SER A 232 -18.75 13.15 -7.00
N THR A 233 -19.18 12.79 -5.80
CA THR A 233 -18.55 11.70 -5.03
C THR A 233 -18.58 10.38 -5.82
N ASN A 234 -17.52 9.60 -5.72
CA ASN A 234 -17.47 8.28 -6.32
C ASN A 234 -16.91 7.24 -5.36
N LEU A 235 -17.16 5.97 -5.68
CA LEU A 235 -16.79 4.87 -4.80
C LEU A 235 -15.28 4.72 -4.66
N MET A 236 -14.51 4.90 -5.74
CA MET A 236 -13.04 4.72 -5.72
C MET A 236 -12.37 5.79 -4.86
N ALA A 237 -12.70 7.08 -5.06
CA ALA A 237 -12.19 8.17 -4.23
C ALA A 237 -12.58 7.96 -2.76
N THR A 238 -13.84 7.60 -2.49
CA THR A 238 -14.34 7.36 -1.13
C THR A 238 -13.62 6.19 -0.45
N GLU A 239 -13.43 5.07 -1.16
CA GLU A 239 -12.70 3.91 -0.62
C GLU A 239 -11.25 4.26 -0.30
N GLN A 240 -10.57 4.96 -1.22
CA GLN A 240 -9.17 5.33 -1.04
C GLN A 240 -8.99 6.33 0.10
N CYS A 241 -9.78 7.40 0.14
CA CYS A 241 -9.74 8.34 1.25
C CYS A 241 -10.06 7.67 2.59
N PHE A 242 -11.02 6.75 2.61
CA PHE A 242 -11.36 6.01 3.82
C PHE A 242 -10.18 5.18 4.36
N TYR A 243 -9.50 4.39 3.53
CA TYR A 243 -8.37 3.61 4.04
C TYR A 243 -7.18 4.50 4.44
N ALA A 244 -7.00 5.68 3.81
CA ALA A 244 -5.98 6.63 4.24
C ALA A 244 -6.28 7.22 5.63
N LEU A 245 -7.54 7.54 5.91
CA LEU A 245 -7.96 7.94 7.25
C LEU A 245 -7.80 6.82 8.29
N VAL A 246 -8.01 5.57 7.89
CA VAL A 246 -7.71 4.40 8.74
C VAL A 246 -6.21 4.29 9.00
N ALA A 247 -5.37 4.47 7.97
CA ALA A 247 -3.91 4.48 8.14
C ALA A 247 -3.46 5.55 9.14
N LEU A 248 -3.98 6.76 8.99
CA LEU A 248 -3.69 7.88 9.88
C LEU A 248 -4.12 7.59 11.32
N LYS A 249 -5.35 7.10 11.52
CA LYS A 249 -5.84 6.73 12.85
C LYS A 249 -4.95 5.68 13.51
N ARG A 250 -4.58 4.63 12.78
CA ARG A 250 -3.70 3.58 13.28
C ARG A 250 -2.32 4.12 13.66
N ALA A 251 -1.74 5.00 12.83
CA ALA A 251 -0.48 5.67 13.11
C ALA A 251 -0.56 6.55 14.37
N SER A 252 -1.63 7.34 14.54
CA SER A 252 -1.84 8.20 15.71
C SER A 252 -2.02 7.40 17.02
N GLU A 253 -2.51 6.17 16.95
CA GLU A 253 -2.71 5.26 18.07
C GLU A 253 -1.49 4.35 18.32
N GLY A 254 -0.42 4.46 17.53
CA GLY A 254 0.78 3.62 17.64
C GLY A 254 0.51 2.13 17.33
N ARG A 255 -0.49 1.86 16.50
CA ARG A 255 -0.85 0.51 16.06
C ARG A 255 -0.01 0.08 14.85
N ASN A 256 -0.07 -1.20 14.52
CA ASN A 256 0.49 -1.68 13.25
C ASN A 256 -0.03 -0.84 12.09
N THR A 257 0.83 -0.52 11.12
CA THR A 257 0.46 0.27 9.95
C THR A 257 -0.65 -0.38 9.13
N LEU A 258 -1.17 0.32 8.12
CA LEU A 258 -2.25 -0.20 7.29
C LEU A 258 -1.89 -1.55 6.66
N TYR A 259 -0.65 -1.68 6.18
CA TYR A 259 -0.15 -2.87 5.50
C TYR A 259 0.62 -3.85 6.40
N ASP A 260 0.93 -3.52 7.64
CA ASP A 260 1.39 -4.52 8.61
C ASP A 260 0.18 -5.20 9.26
N MET A 261 -0.24 -6.30 8.68
CA MET A 261 -1.43 -7.04 9.09
C MET A 261 -1.12 -8.22 10.03
N SER A 262 0.05 -8.23 10.66
CA SER A 262 0.41 -9.26 11.66
C SER A 262 -0.54 -9.26 12.88
N ASP A 263 -1.31 -8.20 13.07
CA ASP A 263 -2.37 -8.07 14.07
C ASP A 263 -3.77 -8.45 13.56
N ALA A 264 -3.91 -8.91 12.31
CA ALA A 264 -5.21 -9.33 11.77
C ALA A 264 -5.72 -10.60 12.49
N LYS A 265 -6.96 -10.57 12.96
CA LYS A 265 -7.57 -11.68 13.70
C LYS A 265 -7.71 -12.91 12.78
N GLY A 266 -7.25 -14.07 13.26
CA GLY A 266 -7.37 -15.33 12.54
C GLY A 266 -6.21 -15.66 11.60
N LEU A 267 -5.21 -14.80 11.46
CA LEU A 267 -4.02 -15.07 10.66
C LEU A 267 -3.08 -16.01 11.44
N ASN A 268 -3.14 -17.31 11.15
CA ASN A 268 -2.14 -18.26 11.60
C ASN A 268 -1.01 -18.30 10.55
N VAL A 269 -0.10 -17.34 10.60
CA VAL A 269 1.15 -17.42 9.84
C VAL A 269 2.07 -18.36 10.61
N SER A 270 2.35 -19.54 10.07
CA SER A 270 3.45 -20.37 10.58
C SER A 270 4.73 -19.56 10.39
N SER A 271 5.26 -19.03 11.49
CA SER A 271 6.54 -18.34 11.51
C SER A 271 7.64 -19.36 11.17
N GLY A 272 8.01 -19.40 9.90
CA GLY A 272 9.31 -19.91 9.50
C GLY A 272 10.33 -18.98 10.14
N ALA A 273 11.03 -19.49 11.17
CA ALA A 273 11.96 -18.72 11.95
C ALA A 273 13.13 -18.25 11.09
N THR A 274 13.17 -16.97 10.78
CA THR A 274 14.43 -16.25 10.59
C THR A 274 14.32 -14.97 11.41
N GLY A 275 15.03 -15.00 12.57
CA GLY A 275 15.05 -13.92 13.52
C GLY A 275 15.61 -12.63 12.92
N LEU A 276 14.75 -11.65 12.83
CA LEU A 276 15.11 -10.27 12.96
C LEU A 276 14.33 -9.76 14.18
N GLU A 277 15.01 -9.73 15.32
CA GLU A 277 14.49 -9.08 16.52
C GLU A 277 14.19 -7.61 16.20
N ARG A 278 12.91 -7.25 16.25
CA ARG A 278 12.49 -5.85 16.20
C ARG A 278 13.01 -5.16 17.46
N LYS A 279 14.02 -4.31 17.34
CA LYS A 279 14.27 -3.30 18.35
C LYS A 279 13.14 -2.27 18.26
N ASN A 280 12.33 -2.21 19.31
CA ASN A 280 11.34 -1.15 19.49
C ASN A 280 12.05 0.21 19.41
N ALA A 281 11.80 0.94 18.35
CA ALA A 281 12.14 2.36 18.32
C ALA A 281 11.19 3.07 19.30
N ASP A 282 11.77 3.78 20.27
CA ASP A 282 11.05 4.59 21.22
C ASP A 282 10.13 5.59 20.49
N VAL A 283 8.84 5.30 20.52
CA VAL A 283 7.82 6.24 20.06
C VAL A 283 7.76 7.37 21.07
N LYS A 284 8.36 8.51 20.75
CA LYS A 284 8.12 9.75 21.48
C LYS A 284 6.62 10.03 21.45
N LYS A 285 6.01 10.08 22.65
CA LYS A 285 4.62 10.46 22.83
C LYS A 285 4.34 11.76 22.06
N MET A 286 3.51 11.66 21.03
CA MET A 286 2.90 12.82 20.42
C MET A 286 1.84 13.34 21.38
N ASN A 287 2.05 14.55 21.93
CA ASN A 287 1.00 15.29 22.59
C ASN A 287 0.07 15.84 21.51
N ILE A 288 -1.20 15.45 21.59
CA ILE A 288 -2.31 16.04 20.83
C ILE A 288 -2.69 17.36 21.48
#